data_1f0d3d642976645bbe9e4d10098d09a7
#
_entry.id   1f0d3d642976645bbe9e4d10098d09a7
#
_cell.length_a   1.000
_cell.length_b   1.000
_cell.length_c   1.000
_cell.angle_alpha   90.00
_cell.angle_beta   90.00
_cell.angle_gamma   90.00
#
_symmetry.space_group_name_H-M   'P 1'
#
loop_
_entity.id
_entity.type
_entity.pdbx_description
1 polymer ?
#
loop_
_entity_poly.entity_id
_entity_poly.type
_entity_poly.pdbx_seq_one_letter_code
_entity_poly.pdbx_strand_id
1 'polypeptide(L)'
;HKDGLKIYDTEIKTYCTCMEMGGFSITFLKLDDELKPYYDAPCYSPYYAKGSVSGEAIEDDGEDEEIEFDENDVKPAEIVRSKEGELTELNAEDTRNMLLYIADKIIANKPYLTEIDSAIGDGDHGIGMAGGMQKAKKKLLKMAGEENAYQLFETAGQAMLMSMGGASGVIFGSLYLAGAKGMDPKSVITSKDLANMEKKSLEAIQERGGAQVGDKTMVDALSPAVDALAANADKGLLEMLKAAEASAKQGVED
;
A
#
# COMPACT_ATOMS: atom_id res chain seq x y z
N HIS A 1 -2.37 9.95 36.99
CA HIS A 1 -2.65 10.87 38.09
C HIS A 1 -3.71 10.35 39.10
N LYS A 2 -4.84 9.84 38.69
CA LYS A 2 -5.86 9.29 39.60
C LYS A 2 -5.41 8.00 40.28
N ASP A 3 -4.51 7.26 39.66
CA ASP A 3 -4.03 5.95 40.13
C ASP A 3 -2.69 6.01 40.84
N GLY A 4 -2.24 7.19 41.23
CA GLY A 4 -1.04 7.39 42.10
C GLY A 4 0.30 7.27 41.37
N LEU A 5 0.33 7.15 40.07
CA LEU A 5 1.57 7.16 39.30
C LEU A 5 2.20 8.56 39.29
N LYS A 6 3.46 8.63 39.64
CA LYS A 6 4.27 9.85 39.53
C LYS A 6 4.90 9.89 38.14
N ILE A 7 4.57 10.91 37.36
CA ILE A 7 5.18 11.16 36.06
C ILE A 7 6.42 12.03 36.32
N TYR A 8 7.59 11.55 35.93
CA TYR A 8 8.84 12.25 36.09
C TYR A 8 9.08 13.24 34.95
N ASP A 9 8.85 12.79 33.72
CA ASP A 9 8.99 13.59 32.52
C ASP A 9 8.02 13.11 31.46
N THR A 10 7.63 13.99 30.54
CA THR A 10 6.80 13.66 29.39
C THR A 10 7.37 14.34 28.16
N GLU A 11 7.47 13.61 27.08
CA GLU A 11 7.89 14.13 25.81
C GLU A 11 6.87 13.72 24.73
N ILE A 12 6.42 14.70 23.96
CA ILE A 12 5.51 14.49 22.83
C ILE A 12 6.22 15.02 21.60
N LYS A 13 6.63 14.11 20.72
CA LYS A 13 7.34 14.43 19.47
C LYS A 13 7.00 13.43 18.39
N THR A 14 7.27 13.81 17.16
CA THR A 14 7.27 12.88 16.04
C THR A 14 8.62 12.17 15.97
N TYR A 15 8.67 10.93 16.42
CA TYR A 15 9.89 10.12 16.43
C TYR A 15 10.00 9.20 15.21
N CYS A 16 8.86 8.77 14.69
CA CYS A 16 8.80 7.88 13.56
C CYS A 16 7.64 8.33 12.69
N THR A 17 7.91 8.58 11.43
CA THR A 17 6.90 9.01 10.48
C THR A 17 6.53 7.85 9.56
N CYS A 18 5.26 7.46 9.59
CA CYS A 18 4.64 6.81 8.46
C CYS A 18 3.94 7.90 7.66
N MET A 19 4.30 8.07 6.41
CA MET A 19 3.67 9.10 5.59
C MET A 19 2.15 8.89 5.55
N GLU A 20 1.40 9.93 5.93
CA GLU A 20 -0.07 9.98 5.86
C GLU A 20 -0.82 8.92 6.70
N MET A 21 -0.20 8.32 7.68
CA MET A 21 -0.89 7.48 8.66
C MET A 21 -1.00 8.21 9.99
N GLY A 22 -2.23 8.41 10.45
CA GLY A 22 -2.50 8.87 11.81
C GLY A 22 -2.25 7.73 12.80
N GLY A 23 -1.49 8.01 13.82
CA GLY A 23 -1.25 7.06 14.89
C GLY A 23 -0.38 7.67 15.97
N PHE A 24 -0.43 7.09 17.16
CA PHE A 24 0.46 7.49 18.25
C PHE A 24 0.92 6.26 19.01
N SER A 25 2.10 6.37 19.60
CA SER A 25 2.64 5.38 20.51
C SER A 25 2.84 6.01 21.88
N ILE A 26 2.44 5.30 22.92
CA ILE A 26 2.71 5.70 24.29
C ILE A 26 3.72 4.72 24.86
N THR A 27 4.91 5.22 25.18
CA THR A 27 5.96 4.43 25.81
C THR A 27 6.11 4.85 27.26
N PHE A 28 6.10 3.89 28.17
CA PHE A 28 6.37 4.11 29.59
C PHE A 28 7.72 3.51 29.95
N LEU A 29 8.61 4.34 30.48
CA LEU A 29 9.87 3.89 31.08
C LEU A 29 9.73 4.01 32.59
N LYS A 30 9.87 2.88 33.30
CA LYS A 30 9.98 2.91 34.73
C LYS A 30 11.40 3.34 35.13
N LEU A 31 11.51 4.51 35.74
CA LEU A 31 12.77 5.03 36.21
C LEU A 31 12.96 4.62 37.69
N ASP A 32 14.09 4.03 37.99
CA ASP A 32 14.62 3.84 39.32
C ASP A 32 15.81 4.79 39.58
N ASP A 33 16.38 4.72 40.77
CA ASP A 33 17.48 5.60 41.16
C ASP A 33 18.78 5.30 40.37
N GLU A 34 18.93 4.11 39.81
CA GLU A 34 20.06 3.73 38.98
C GLU A 34 19.93 4.30 37.56
N LEU A 35 18.76 4.20 36.96
CA LEU A 35 18.49 4.65 35.55
C LEU A 35 18.33 6.16 35.44
N LYS A 36 17.85 6.81 36.51
CA LYS A 36 17.55 8.24 36.50
C LYS A 36 18.72 9.13 36.07
N PRO A 37 19.97 8.96 36.56
CA PRO A 37 21.11 9.78 36.13
C PRO A 37 21.40 9.64 34.63
N TYR A 38 21.22 8.45 34.05
CA TYR A 38 21.39 8.23 32.60
C TYR A 38 20.28 8.88 31.82
N TYR A 39 19.05 8.82 32.32
CA TYR A 39 17.92 9.49 31.69
C TYR A 39 18.08 11.01 31.69
N ASP A 40 18.61 11.60 32.75
CA ASP A 40 18.83 13.04 32.86
C ASP A 40 20.10 13.53 32.16
N ALA A 41 20.98 12.63 31.73
CA ALA A 41 22.20 12.99 31.03
C ALA A 41 21.90 13.63 29.67
N PRO A 42 22.62 14.67 29.29
CA PRO A 42 22.50 15.25 27.96
C PRO A 42 22.83 14.21 26.88
N CYS A 43 21.98 14.12 25.87
CA CYS A 43 22.21 13.26 24.72
C CYS A 43 21.85 13.97 23.44
N TYR A 44 22.48 13.56 22.37
CA TYR A 44 22.19 14.07 21.03
C TYR A 44 22.18 12.92 20.02
N SER A 45 21.13 12.89 19.23
CA SER A 45 21.07 12.10 18.00
C SER A 45 20.40 12.93 16.91
N PRO A 46 20.47 12.56 15.62
CA PRO A 46 19.82 13.32 14.55
C PRO A 46 18.32 13.54 14.77
N TYR A 47 17.66 12.69 15.53
CA TYR A 47 16.22 12.72 15.78
C TYR A 47 15.84 13.02 17.23
N TYR A 48 16.81 13.08 18.12
CA TYR A 48 16.57 13.29 19.54
C TYR A 48 17.71 14.10 20.17
N ALA A 49 17.35 15.23 20.74
CA ALA A 49 18.28 16.04 21.55
C ALA A 49 17.63 16.36 22.89
N LYS A 50 18.27 15.94 23.96
CA LYS A 50 17.88 16.30 25.33
C LYS A 50 18.88 17.30 25.88
N GLY A 51 18.39 18.45 26.36
CA GLY A 51 19.20 19.51 26.97
C GLY A 51 19.30 20.79 26.16
N SER A 52 18.71 20.89 24.98
CA SER A 52 18.50 22.17 24.31
C SER A 52 17.07 22.65 24.52
N VAL A 53 16.81 23.27 25.65
CA VAL A 53 15.58 24.05 25.82
C VAL A 53 15.82 25.42 25.21
N SER A 54 15.76 25.54 23.91
CA SER A 54 15.40 26.78 23.26
C SER A 54 13.93 26.66 22.89
N GLY A 55 13.08 27.26 23.72
CA GLY A 55 11.63 27.23 23.51
C GLY A 55 11.19 28.15 22.37
N GLU A 56 11.58 27.83 21.14
CA GLU A 56 10.87 28.30 19.98
C GLU A 56 9.99 27.12 19.54
N ALA A 57 8.70 27.24 19.85
CA ALA A 57 7.68 26.42 19.25
C ALA A 57 7.85 26.52 17.73
N ILE A 58 8.05 25.39 17.06
CA ILE A 58 7.84 25.32 15.62
C ILE A 58 6.37 25.68 15.45
N GLU A 59 6.11 26.83 14.86
CA GLU A 59 4.77 27.19 14.43
C GLU A 59 4.37 26.13 13.42
N ASP A 60 3.42 25.32 13.80
CA ASP A 60 2.69 24.42 12.93
C ASP A 60 2.00 25.30 11.89
N ASP A 61 2.41 25.22 10.66
CA ASP A 61 1.88 26.02 9.55
C ASP A 61 0.44 25.63 9.15
N GLY A 62 -0.17 24.72 9.92
CA GLY A 62 -1.62 24.52 9.89
C GLY A 62 -2.20 24.05 8.57
N GLU A 63 -1.38 23.54 7.63
CA GLU A 63 -1.85 22.94 6.38
C GLU A 63 -2.01 21.41 6.45
N ASP A 64 -2.28 20.86 7.61
CA ASP A 64 -2.89 19.55 7.70
C ASP A 64 -4.37 19.69 7.27
N GLU A 65 -4.61 19.54 5.97
CA GLU A 65 -5.97 19.22 5.52
C GLU A 65 -6.39 17.93 6.23
N GLU A 66 -7.14 18.06 7.32
CA GLU A 66 -7.89 16.96 7.91
C GLU A 66 -8.72 16.34 6.79
N ILE A 67 -8.25 15.19 6.30
CA ILE A 67 -9.02 14.43 5.33
C ILE A 67 -10.13 13.76 6.14
N GLU A 68 -11.25 14.47 6.31
CA GLU A 68 -12.49 13.87 6.80
C GLU A 68 -12.81 12.69 5.87
N PHE A 69 -12.74 11.50 6.43
CA PHE A 69 -13.17 10.27 5.80
C PHE A 69 -14.70 10.25 5.76
N ASP A 70 -15.29 10.77 4.70
CA ASP A 70 -16.70 10.52 4.43
C ASP A 70 -16.85 9.15 3.76
N GLU A 71 -17.33 8.18 4.54
CA GLU A 71 -17.64 6.83 4.04
C GLU A 71 -18.71 6.85 2.92
N ASN A 72 -19.39 7.96 2.72
CA ASN A 72 -20.47 8.13 1.75
C ASN A 72 -19.99 8.67 0.39
N ASP A 73 -18.76 9.15 0.28
CA ASP A 73 -18.23 9.70 -0.99
C ASP A 73 -17.78 8.63 -1.99
N VAL A 74 -17.87 7.37 -1.63
CA VAL A 74 -17.51 6.25 -2.51
C VAL A 74 -18.74 5.81 -3.31
N LYS A 75 -19.12 6.58 -4.32
CA LYS A 75 -20.00 6.04 -5.37
C LYS A 75 -19.20 4.97 -6.12
N PRO A 76 -19.73 3.73 -6.24
CA PRO A 76 -19.11 2.73 -7.10
C PRO A 76 -18.92 3.31 -8.50
N ALA A 77 -17.74 3.15 -9.07
CA ALA A 77 -17.55 3.49 -10.47
C ALA A 77 -18.57 2.68 -11.29
N GLU A 78 -19.41 3.36 -12.09
CA GLU A 78 -20.26 2.66 -13.04
C GLU A 78 -19.34 1.92 -14.00
N ILE A 79 -19.34 0.60 -13.91
CA ILE A 79 -18.58 -0.25 -14.82
C ILE A 79 -19.29 -0.15 -16.16
N VAL A 80 -18.76 0.65 -17.06
CA VAL A 80 -19.13 0.60 -18.46
C VAL A 80 -18.63 -0.74 -18.98
N ARG A 81 -19.51 -1.75 -19.00
CA ARG A 81 -19.20 -3.03 -19.63
C ARG A 81 -18.91 -2.77 -21.10
N SER A 82 -17.64 -2.89 -21.48
CA SER A 82 -17.27 -2.97 -22.89
C SER A 82 -18.03 -4.12 -23.53
N LYS A 83 -18.40 -3.94 -24.78
CA LYS A 83 -19.17 -4.92 -25.58
C LYS A 83 -18.56 -6.31 -25.46
N GLU A 84 -19.41 -7.34 -25.35
CA GLU A 84 -19.02 -8.73 -25.42
C GLU A 84 -18.13 -8.97 -26.66
N GLY A 85 -16.84 -9.20 -26.40
CA GLY A 85 -15.81 -9.50 -27.38
C GLY A 85 -14.56 -9.93 -26.62
N GLU A 86 -13.71 -10.74 -27.22
CA GLU A 86 -12.42 -11.11 -26.64
C GLU A 86 -11.59 -9.84 -26.46
N LEU A 87 -11.46 -9.38 -25.22
CA LEU A 87 -10.56 -8.29 -24.86
C LEU A 87 -9.15 -8.84 -24.95
N THR A 88 -8.39 -8.42 -25.95
CA THR A 88 -7.00 -8.86 -26.17
C THR A 88 -5.98 -7.82 -25.71
N GLU A 89 -6.44 -6.61 -25.45
CA GLU A 89 -5.61 -5.47 -25.08
C GLU A 89 -6.40 -4.48 -24.22
N LEU A 90 -5.70 -3.67 -23.43
CA LEU A 90 -6.25 -2.64 -22.57
C LEU A 90 -5.73 -1.28 -23.02
N ASN A 91 -6.62 -0.37 -23.36
CA ASN A 91 -6.27 1.04 -23.53
C ASN A 91 -6.21 1.75 -22.18
N ALA A 92 -5.91 3.04 -22.16
CA ALA A 92 -5.79 3.80 -20.91
C ALA A 92 -7.12 3.87 -20.14
N GLU A 93 -8.25 3.98 -20.83
CA GLU A 93 -9.59 4.01 -20.21
C GLU A 93 -9.94 2.66 -19.59
N ASP A 94 -9.72 1.56 -20.31
CA ASP A 94 -9.94 0.20 -19.81
C ASP A 94 -9.04 -0.09 -18.61
N THR A 95 -7.77 0.32 -18.68
CA THR A 95 -6.81 0.18 -17.57
C THR A 95 -7.25 0.97 -16.34
N ARG A 96 -7.70 2.20 -16.53
CA ARG A 96 -8.24 3.02 -15.43
C ARG A 96 -9.46 2.35 -14.80
N ASN A 97 -10.42 1.93 -15.61
CA ASN A 97 -11.65 1.28 -15.12
C ASN A 97 -11.32 -0.02 -14.37
N MET A 98 -10.36 -0.81 -14.84
CA MET A 98 -9.88 -2.00 -14.16
C MET A 98 -9.28 -1.65 -12.79
N LEU A 99 -8.39 -0.67 -12.72
CA LEU A 99 -7.77 -0.25 -11.47
C LEU A 99 -8.78 0.33 -10.47
N LEU A 100 -9.75 1.11 -10.95
CA LEU A 100 -10.85 1.62 -10.12
C LEU A 100 -11.71 0.48 -9.56
N TYR A 101 -12.01 -0.53 -10.38
CA TYR A 101 -12.76 -1.70 -9.94
C TYR A 101 -12.00 -2.52 -8.89
N ILE A 102 -10.69 -2.73 -9.09
CA ILE A 102 -9.82 -3.39 -8.11
C ILE A 102 -9.84 -2.61 -6.80
N ALA A 103 -9.69 -1.27 -6.86
CA ALA A 103 -9.72 -0.44 -5.67
C ALA A 103 -11.03 -0.58 -4.90
N ASP A 104 -12.18 -0.52 -5.60
CA ASP A 104 -13.50 -0.69 -4.96
C ASP A 104 -13.67 -2.07 -4.33
N LYS A 105 -13.15 -3.13 -4.95
CA LYS A 105 -13.19 -4.48 -4.38
C LYS A 105 -12.34 -4.61 -3.12
N ILE A 106 -11.15 -4.05 -3.11
CA ILE A 106 -10.27 -4.07 -1.93
C ILE A 106 -10.88 -3.24 -0.80
N ILE A 107 -11.39 -2.05 -1.08
CA ILE A 107 -12.07 -1.20 -0.09
C ILE A 107 -13.27 -1.92 0.52
N ALA A 108 -14.10 -2.57 -0.30
CA ALA A 108 -15.26 -3.34 0.18
C ALA A 108 -14.87 -4.55 1.04
N ASN A 109 -13.68 -5.11 0.83
CA ASN A 109 -13.17 -6.25 1.61
C ASN A 109 -12.34 -5.82 2.85
N LYS A 110 -12.30 -4.53 3.20
CA LYS A 110 -11.62 -4.02 4.40
C LYS A 110 -11.94 -4.86 5.66
N PRO A 111 -13.24 -5.15 6.00
CA PRO A 111 -13.54 -5.92 7.21
C PRO A 111 -12.91 -7.32 7.19
N TYR A 112 -12.99 -8.00 6.07
CA TYR A 112 -12.44 -9.35 5.89
C TYR A 112 -10.92 -9.36 6.01
N LEU A 113 -10.21 -8.41 5.38
CA LEU A 113 -8.76 -8.28 5.47
C LEU A 113 -8.32 -7.96 6.90
N THR A 114 -9.09 -7.13 7.62
CA THR A 114 -8.85 -6.84 9.04
C THR A 114 -9.05 -8.07 9.92
N GLU A 115 -10.09 -8.87 9.68
CA GLU A 115 -10.38 -10.09 10.43
C GLU A 115 -9.26 -11.14 10.28
N ILE A 116 -8.80 -11.37 9.04
CA ILE A 116 -7.71 -12.32 8.77
C ILE A 116 -6.43 -11.88 9.48
N ASP A 117 -6.07 -10.62 9.35
CA ASP A 117 -4.86 -10.09 9.95
C ASP A 117 -4.91 -10.12 11.48
N SER A 118 -6.06 -9.83 12.08
CA SER A 118 -6.26 -9.89 13.54
C SER A 118 -6.06 -11.27 14.13
N ALA A 119 -6.08 -12.32 13.31
CA ALA A 119 -5.84 -13.69 13.80
C ALA A 119 -4.36 -13.95 14.13
N ILE A 120 -3.43 -13.25 13.48
CA ILE A 120 -1.98 -13.44 13.61
C ILE A 120 -1.18 -12.14 13.69
N GLY A 121 -1.81 -11.00 13.41
CA GLY A 121 -1.23 -9.65 13.38
C GLY A 121 -1.97 -8.67 14.29
N ASP A 122 -1.80 -7.38 14.02
CA ASP A 122 -2.38 -6.28 14.80
C ASP A 122 -3.73 -5.78 14.25
N GLY A 123 -4.22 -6.37 13.14
CA GLY A 123 -5.53 -6.07 12.56
C GLY A 123 -5.58 -4.76 11.78
N ASP A 124 -4.45 -4.22 11.37
CA ASP A 124 -4.40 -2.95 10.64
C ASP A 124 -4.36 -3.11 9.10
N HIS A 125 -4.08 -4.33 8.60
CA HIS A 125 -3.90 -4.57 7.17
C HIS A 125 -5.09 -4.13 6.32
N GLY A 126 -6.32 -4.44 6.75
CA GLY A 126 -7.55 -4.02 6.04
C GLY A 126 -7.70 -2.49 5.98
N ILE A 127 -7.31 -1.80 7.05
CA ILE A 127 -7.34 -0.34 7.14
C ILE A 127 -6.31 0.26 6.18
N GLY A 128 -5.08 -0.23 6.23
CA GLY A 128 -3.99 0.20 5.35
C GLY A 128 -4.32 0.00 3.86
N MET A 129 -4.79 -1.20 3.49
CA MET A 129 -5.16 -1.52 2.12
C MET A 129 -6.29 -0.64 1.60
N ALA A 130 -7.36 -0.45 2.38
CA ALA A 130 -8.47 0.39 1.99
C ALA A 130 -8.03 1.86 1.84
N GLY A 131 -7.25 2.39 2.77
CA GLY A 131 -6.71 3.75 2.71
C GLY A 131 -5.83 3.97 1.48
N GLY A 132 -4.89 3.04 1.20
CA GLY A 132 -4.04 3.09 0.02
C GLY A 132 -4.83 3.09 -1.28
N MET A 133 -5.84 2.21 -1.39
CA MET A 133 -6.70 2.13 -2.57
C MET A 133 -7.61 3.35 -2.74
N GLN A 134 -8.08 3.97 -1.66
CA GLN A 134 -8.84 5.22 -1.75
C GLN A 134 -7.99 6.36 -2.30
N LYS A 135 -6.75 6.49 -1.85
CA LYS A 135 -5.80 7.48 -2.39
C LYS A 135 -5.48 7.22 -3.86
N ALA A 136 -5.24 5.94 -4.22
CA ALA A 136 -5.03 5.55 -5.60
C ALA A 136 -6.25 5.90 -6.47
N LYS A 137 -7.46 5.55 -6.04
CA LYS A 137 -8.71 5.88 -6.72
C LYS A 137 -8.88 7.39 -6.92
N LYS A 138 -8.66 8.20 -5.88
CA LYS A 138 -8.74 9.67 -5.95
C LYS A 138 -7.77 10.26 -6.98
N LYS A 139 -6.54 9.74 -7.07
CA LYS A 139 -5.56 10.17 -8.06
C LYS A 139 -5.95 9.74 -9.48
N LEU A 140 -6.35 8.48 -9.66
CA LEU A 140 -6.77 7.95 -10.96
C LEU A 140 -7.98 8.70 -11.56
N LEU A 141 -8.94 9.10 -10.72
CA LEU A 141 -10.11 9.88 -11.15
C LEU A 141 -9.77 11.32 -11.57
N LYS A 142 -8.64 11.86 -11.10
CA LYS A 142 -8.17 13.20 -11.49
C LYS A 142 -7.33 13.20 -12.77
N MET A 143 -6.93 12.05 -13.27
CA MET A 143 -6.14 11.94 -14.48
C MET A 143 -7.03 12.17 -15.70
N ALA A 144 -6.57 12.95 -16.65
CA ALA A 144 -7.41 13.62 -17.65
C ALA A 144 -7.64 12.84 -18.97
N GLY A 145 -7.11 11.62 -19.09
CA GLY A 145 -7.43 10.74 -20.23
C GLY A 145 -6.42 10.71 -21.38
N GLU A 146 -5.33 11.45 -21.29
CA GLU A 146 -4.21 11.39 -22.26
C GLU A 146 -3.03 10.54 -21.75
N GLU A 147 -3.23 9.84 -20.64
CA GLU A 147 -2.19 9.04 -20.01
C GLU A 147 -1.95 7.76 -20.81
N ASN A 148 -0.71 7.29 -20.80
CA ASN A 148 -0.46 5.90 -21.19
C ASN A 148 -0.86 4.93 -20.08
N ALA A 149 -1.14 3.68 -20.44
CA ALA A 149 -1.62 2.67 -19.48
C ALA A 149 -0.66 2.42 -18.32
N TYR A 150 0.65 2.50 -18.55
CA TYR A 150 1.65 2.31 -17.49
C TYR A 150 1.65 3.43 -16.45
N GLN A 151 1.40 4.69 -16.85
CA GLN A 151 1.28 5.79 -15.91
C GLN A 151 0.14 5.60 -14.91
N LEU A 152 -0.93 4.92 -15.29
CA LEU A 152 -2.03 4.61 -14.39
C LEU A 152 -1.61 3.62 -13.30
N PHE A 153 -0.85 2.58 -13.67
CA PHE A 153 -0.26 1.66 -12.70
C PHE A 153 0.78 2.36 -11.79
N GLU A 154 1.65 3.17 -12.37
CA GLU A 154 2.63 3.97 -11.60
C GLU A 154 1.93 4.88 -10.60
N THR A 155 0.87 5.57 -11.01
CA THR A 155 0.10 6.47 -10.15
C THR A 155 -0.58 5.71 -9.00
N ALA A 156 -1.18 4.55 -9.29
CA ALA A 156 -1.78 3.71 -8.26
C ALA A 156 -0.74 3.22 -7.25
N GLY A 157 0.37 2.66 -7.74
CA GLY A 157 1.45 2.16 -6.89
C GLY A 157 2.11 3.25 -6.05
N GLN A 158 2.34 4.42 -6.63
CA GLN A 158 2.91 5.56 -5.91
C GLN A 158 1.95 6.09 -4.83
N ALA A 159 0.64 6.12 -5.11
CA ALA A 159 -0.35 6.51 -4.13
C ALA A 159 -0.36 5.57 -2.92
N MET A 160 -0.29 4.26 -3.15
CA MET A 160 -0.22 3.26 -2.09
C MET A 160 1.09 3.36 -1.30
N LEU A 161 2.23 3.48 -2.00
CA LEU A 161 3.54 3.61 -1.37
C LEU A 161 3.61 4.80 -0.41
N MET A 162 2.96 5.91 -0.77
CA MET A 162 2.98 7.15 0.02
C MET A 162 1.93 7.21 1.14
N SER A 163 0.86 6.40 1.06
CA SER A 163 -0.27 6.49 2.01
C SER A 163 -0.42 5.29 2.93
N MET A 164 0.19 4.17 2.59
CA MET A 164 0.21 3.00 3.45
C MET A 164 1.51 2.96 4.25
N GLY A 165 1.40 2.71 5.53
CA GLY A 165 2.57 2.54 6.38
C GLY A 165 3.15 1.13 6.35
N GLY A 166 4.33 0.97 6.96
CA GLY A 166 4.95 -0.32 7.18
C GLY A 166 5.38 -1.05 5.90
N ALA A 167 5.57 -2.36 6.04
CA ALA A 167 5.96 -3.23 4.93
C ALA A 167 4.88 -3.32 3.84
N SER A 168 3.61 -3.29 4.22
CA SER A 168 2.48 -3.39 3.29
C SER A 168 2.50 -2.30 2.23
N GLY A 169 2.78 -1.04 2.60
CA GLY A 169 2.88 0.06 1.65
C GLY A 169 3.98 -0.14 0.63
N VAL A 170 5.14 -0.61 1.08
CA VAL A 170 6.29 -0.89 0.20
C VAL A 170 5.98 -2.04 -0.76
N ILE A 171 5.42 -3.13 -0.27
CA ILE A 171 5.16 -4.34 -1.06
C ILE A 171 4.03 -4.10 -2.05
N PHE A 172 2.85 -3.66 -1.59
CA PHE A 172 1.71 -3.42 -2.48
C PHE A 172 1.91 -2.21 -3.40
N GLY A 173 2.59 -1.16 -2.93
CA GLY A 173 3.00 -0.06 -3.81
C GLY A 173 3.95 -0.54 -4.92
N SER A 174 4.87 -1.45 -4.61
CA SER A 174 5.77 -2.04 -5.60
C SER A 174 5.06 -2.94 -6.60
N LEU A 175 4.02 -3.67 -6.18
CA LEU A 175 3.22 -4.53 -7.05
C LEU A 175 2.67 -3.74 -8.25
N TYR A 176 2.17 -2.54 -8.02
CA TYR A 176 1.63 -1.70 -9.09
C TYR A 176 2.69 -0.85 -9.80
N LEU A 177 3.70 -0.35 -9.06
CA LEU A 177 4.65 0.61 -9.58
C LEU A 177 5.82 -0.04 -10.34
N ALA A 178 6.39 -1.13 -9.79
CA ALA A 178 7.70 -1.60 -10.23
C ALA A 178 7.68 -2.17 -11.66
N GLY A 179 6.64 -2.90 -12.00
CA GLY A 179 6.48 -3.48 -13.33
C GLY A 179 6.21 -2.45 -14.42
N ALA A 180 5.53 -1.36 -14.08
CA ALA A 180 5.19 -0.30 -15.01
C ALA A 180 6.32 0.72 -15.18
N LYS A 181 7.13 0.91 -14.13
CA LYS A 181 8.16 1.95 -14.10
C LYS A 181 9.23 1.75 -15.17
N GLY A 182 9.43 2.80 -15.96
CA GLY A 182 10.44 2.82 -17.02
C GLY A 182 10.09 2.00 -18.25
N MET A 183 8.82 1.59 -18.38
CA MET A 183 8.32 1.02 -19.62
C MET A 183 8.10 2.12 -20.65
N ASP A 184 8.37 1.78 -21.92
CA ASP A 184 8.07 2.71 -23.02
C ASP A 184 6.58 3.03 -23.05
N PRO A 185 6.21 4.33 -23.18
CA PRO A 185 4.81 4.74 -23.20
C PRO A 185 4.01 4.01 -24.27
N LYS A 186 2.89 3.42 -23.88
CA LYS A 186 1.95 2.77 -24.79
C LYS A 186 0.54 3.24 -24.52
N SER A 187 -0.20 3.55 -25.60
CA SER A 187 -1.63 3.84 -25.51
C SER A 187 -2.45 2.58 -25.21
N VAL A 188 -1.89 1.42 -25.52
CA VAL A 188 -2.53 0.11 -25.36
C VAL A 188 -1.49 -0.88 -24.84
N ILE A 189 -1.85 -1.67 -23.84
CA ILE A 189 -1.07 -2.81 -23.34
C ILE A 189 -1.75 -4.12 -23.73
N THR A 190 -0.96 -5.04 -24.25
CA THR A 190 -1.42 -6.38 -24.63
C THR A 190 -1.34 -7.34 -23.43
N SER A 191 -1.92 -8.54 -23.59
CA SER A 191 -1.76 -9.62 -22.61
C SER A 191 -0.29 -9.91 -22.29
N LYS A 192 0.58 -9.85 -23.30
CA LYS A 192 2.03 -10.07 -23.12
C LYS A 192 2.69 -8.93 -22.33
N ASP A 193 2.28 -7.70 -22.59
CA ASP A 193 2.78 -6.54 -21.85
C ASP A 193 2.38 -6.63 -20.38
N LEU A 194 1.12 -7.01 -20.09
CA LEU A 194 0.64 -7.21 -18.73
C LEU A 194 1.38 -8.34 -18.01
N ALA A 195 1.56 -9.49 -18.66
CA ALA A 195 2.31 -10.60 -18.08
C ALA A 195 3.77 -10.22 -17.77
N ASN A 196 4.43 -9.47 -18.67
CA ASN A 196 5.79 -9.00 -18.46
C ASN A 196 5.86 -7.96 -17.32
N MET A 197 4.86 -7.09 -17.21
CA MET A 197 4.76 -6.11 -16.13
C MET A 197 4.63 -6.82 -14.78
N GLU A 198 3.72 -7.78 -14.65
CA GLU A 198 3.50 -8.52 -13.41
C GLU A 198 4.72 -9.36 -13.01
N LYS A 199 5.45 -9.89 -13.98
CA LYS A 199 6.73 -10.59 -13.72
C LYS A 199 7.74 -9.64 -13.07
N LYS A 200 7.93 -8.45 -13.62
CA LYS A 200 8.84 -7.44 -13.03
C LYS A 200 8.36 -6.99 -11.65
N SER A 201 7.05 -6.90 -11.43
CA SER A 201 6.47 -6.60 -10.12
C SER A 201 6.80 -7.67 -9.09
N LEU A 202 6.66 -8.96 -9.44
CA LEU A 202 7.04 -10.08 -8.58
C LEU A 202 8.54 -10.04 -8.25
N GLU A 203 9.41 -9.86 -9.25
CA GLU A 203 10.86 -9.76 -9.06
C GLU A 203 11.21 -8.62 -8.09
N ALA A 204 10.58 -7.45 -8.24
CA ALA A 204 10.80 -6.31 -7.36
C ALA A 204 10.32 -6.55 -5.92
N ILE A 205 9.21 -7.27 -5.73
CA ILE A 205 8.69 -7.65 -4.42
C ILE A 205 9.65 -8.63 -3.74
N GLN A 206 10.11 -9.64 -4.46
CA GLN A 206 11.07 -10.63 -3.94
C GLN A 206 12.42 -10.00 -3.60
N GLU A 207 12.92 -9.08 -4.43
CA GLU A 207 14.16 -8.35 -4.16
C GLU A 207 14.06 -7.49 -2.89
N ARG A 208 12.91 -6.84 -2.67
CA ARG A 208 12.68 -5.97 -1.50
C ARG A 208 12.38 -6.74 -0.22
N GLY A 209 11.53 -7.74 -0.32
CA GLY A 209 11.05 -8.51 0.83
C GLY A 209 11.88 -9.74 1.16
N GLY A 210 12.67 -10.25 0.21
CA GLY A 210 13.48 -11.45 0.35
C GLY A 210 12.70 -12.77 0.34
N ALA A 211 11.36 -12.71 0.30
CA ALA A 211 10.49 -13.87 0.38
C ALA A 211 10.58 -14.74 -0.90
N GLN A 212 10.55 -16.05 -0.69
CA GLN A 212 10.53 -17.06 -1.73
C GLN A 212 9.26 -17.90 -1.64
N VAL A 213 8.97 -18.66 -2.68
CA VAL A 213 7.89 -19.67 -2.64
C VAL A 213 8.18 -20.68 -1.52
N GLY A 214 7.18 -20.96 -0.69
CA GLY A 214 7.27 -21.81 0.49
C GLY A 214 7.46 -21.06 1.81
N ASP A 215 7.69 -19.74 1.77
CA ASP A 215 7.87 -18.93 2.97
C ASP A 215 6.54 -18.50 3.65
N LYS A 216 5.40 -18.96 3.10
CA LYS A 216 4.04 -18.64 3.57
C LYS A 216 3.77 -17.14 3.58
N THR A 217 3.98 -16.53 2.42
CA THR A 217 3.75 -15.12 2.17
C THR A 217 2.87 -14.93 0.94
N MET A 218 2.58 -13.68 0.56
CA MET A 218 1.87 -13.39 -0.68
C MET A 218 2.59 -13.91 -1.94
N VAL A 219 3.89 -14.19 -1.86
CA VAL A 219 4.69 -14.74 -2.97
C VAL A 219 4.18 -16.13 -3.38
N ASP A 220 3.66 -16.92 -2.43
CA ASP A 220 3.10 -18.24 -2.68
C ASP A 220 1.86 -18.21 -3.59
N ALA A 221 1.07 -17.14 -3.49
CA ALA A 221 -0.06 -16.90 -4.40
C ALA A 221 0.36 -16.18 -5.69
N LEU A 222 1.25 -15.19 -5.57
CA LEU A 222 1.62 -14.31 -6.68
C LEU A 222 2.52 -15.01 -7.70
N SER A 223 3.48 -15.82 -7.27
CA SER A 223 4.41 -16.51 -8.16
C SER A 223 3.69 -17.43 -9.16
N PRO A 224 2.85 -18.39 -8.72
CA PRO A 224 2.12 -19.23 -9.66
C PRO A 224 1.11 -18.43 -10.52
N ALA A 225 0.57 -17.34 -10.02
CA ALA A 225 -0.28 -16.46 -10.82
C ALA A 225 0.51 -15.82 -11.98
N VAL A 226 1.70 -15.29 -11.70
CA VAL A 226 2.58 -14.68 -12.71
C VAL A 226 3.03 -15.72 -13.75
N ASP A 227 3.37 -16.91 -13.34
CA ASP A 227 3.71 -18.02 -14.25
C ASP A 227 2.52 -18.36 -15.15
N ALA A 228 1.31 -18.40 -14.60
CA ALA A 228 0.09 -18.64 -15.38
C ALA A 228 -0.22 -17.51 -16.37
N LEU A 229 0.02 -16.22 -15.99
CA LEU A 229 -0.07 -15.10 -16.91
C LEU A 229 0.86 -15.31 -18.11
N ALA A 230 2.12 -15.63 -17.86
CA ALA A 230 3.12 -15.84 -18.91
C ALA A 230 2.74 -17.02 -19.84
N ALA A 231 2.31 -18.13 -19.25
CA ALA A 231 1.93 -19.34 -20.01
C ALA A 231 0.66 -19.17 -20.85
N ASN A 232 -0.19 -18.21 -20.54
CA ASN A 232 -1.47 -17.97 -21.22
C ASN A 232 -1.55 -16.64 -21.97
N ALA A 233 -0.44 -15.90 -22.09
CA ALA A 233 -0.42 -14.57 -22.69
C ALA A 233 -0.90 -14.53 -24.17
N ASP A 234 -0.86 -15.65 -24.88
CA ASP A 234 -1.36 -15.77 -26.24
C ASP A 234 -2.87 -16.12 -26.35
N LYS A 235 -3.56 -16.36 -25.22
CA LYS A 235 -4.97 -16.78 -25.19
C LYS A 235 -5.96 -15.61 -24.98
N GLY A 236 -5.47 -14.38 -24.99
CA GLY A 236 -6.26 -13.19 -24.67
C GLY A 236 -6.37 -12.94 -23.17
N LEU A 237 -6.76 -11.71 -22.79
CA LEU A 237 -6.75 -11.22 -21.41
C LEU A 237 -7.64 -12.04 -20.48
N LEU A 238 -8.86 -12.38 -20.91
CA LEU A 238 -9.81 -13.06 -20.05
C LEU A 238 -9.34 -14.47 -19.63
N GLU A 239 -8.89 -15.27 -20.60
CA GLU A 239 -8.42 -16.63 -20.31
C GLU A 239 -7.10 -16.61 -19.54
N MET A 240 -6.22 -15.67 -19.85
CA MET A 240 -4.97 -15.45 -19.11
C MET A 240 -5.24 -15.11 -17.64
N LEU A 241 -6.15 -14.15 -17.37
CA LEU A 241 -6.49 -13.74 -16.01
C LEU A 241 -7.22 -14.83 -15.21
N LYS A 242 -8.11 -15.60 -15.84
CA LYS A 242 -8.73 -16.77 -15.20
C LYS A 242 -7.72 -17.83 -14.79
N ALA A 243 -6.75 -18.10 -15.65
CA ALA A 243 -5.68 -19.03 -15.34
C ALA A 243 -4.83 -18.54 -14.17
N ALA A 244 -4.50 -17.25 -14.14
CA ALA A 244 -3.76 -16.62 -13.04
C ALA A 244 -4.55 -16.69 -11.73
N GLU A 245 -5.85 -16.38 -11.74
CA GLU A 245 -6.71 -16.50 -10.56
C GLU A 245 -6.72 -17.93 -10.00
N ALA A 246 -6.90 -18.91 -10.86
CA ALA A 246 -6.91 -20.32 -10.46
C ALA A 246 -5.56 -20.74 -9.84
N SER A 247 -4.46 -20.34 -10.45
CA SER A 247 -3.11 -20.62 -9.95
C SER A 247 -2.80 -19.91 -8.64
N ALA A 248 -3.25 -18.65 -8.48
CA ALA A 248 -3.12 -17.94 -7.22
C ALA A 248 -3.87 -18.64 -6.08
N LYS A 249 -5.11 -19.07 -6.33
CA LYS A 249 -5.90 -19.82 -5.33
C LYS A 249 -5.22 -21.13 -4.92
N GLN A 250 -4.66 -21.86 -5.87
CA GLN A 250 -3.93 -23.09 -5.56
C GLN A 250 -2.69 -22.79 -4.71
N GLY A 251 -1.93 -21.75 -5.04
CA GLY A 251 -0.74 -21.37 -4.28
C GLY A 251 -1.02 -20.87 -2.84
N VAL A 252 -2.25 -20.51 -2.52
CA VAL A 252 -2.66 -20.21 -1.12
C VAL A 252 -2.89 -21.51 -0.32
N GLU A 253 -3.28 -22.60 -1.01
CA GLU A 253 -3.61 -23.88 -0.38
C GLU A 253 -2.38 -24.80 -0.20
N ASP A 254 -1.34 -24.64 -1.04
CA ASP A 254 -0.10 -25.42 -1.03
C ASP A 254 0.85 -24.99 0.11
#